data_9ecb4eb3bc85d4597e7779133be9d3a6
#
_entry.id   9ecb4eb3bc85d4597e7779133be9d3a6
#
_cell.length_a   1.000
_cell.length_b   1.000
_cell.length_c   1.000
_cell.angle_alpha   90.00
_cell.angle_beta   90.00
_cell.angle_gamma   90.00
#
_symmetry.space_group_name_H-M   'P 1'
#
loop_
_entity.id
_entity.type
_entity.pdbx_description
1 polymer ?
#
loop_
_entity_poly.entity_id
_entity_poly.type
_entity_poly.pdbx_seq_one_letter_code
_entity_poly.pdbx_strand_id
1 'polypeptide(L)'
;MKHHPTLLHKDQALLLIIDVQERLVTAMNHRDSVEEAITRLQTGMEILDVPVLATEQYPKGLGPTVDSIRSTTAAMTCVEKTTFSCCGEGCFEPELTKQGRRQIIVTGMETHVCVLQTVLDLLESGYQVHVPITATCSRSDVNRDNALSRMQQAGAILTNVESVLFELVRDAGAPEFKAISKLVV
;
A
#
# COMPACT_ATOMS: atom_id res chain seq x y z
N MET A 1 8.82 26.65 3.40
CA MET A 1 7.36 26.76 3.24
C MET A 1 6.72 25.61 4.04
N LYS A 2 5.67 25.85 4.83
CA LYS A 2 4.94 24.77 5.51
C LYS A 2 4.01 24.11 4.51
N HIS A 3 4.15 22.81 4.31
CA HIS A 3 3.22 22.03 3.47
C HIS A 3 2.00 21.60 4.28
N HIS A 4 0.90 21.32 3.59
CA HIS A 4 -0.30 20.79 4.23
C HIS A 4 0.04 19.40 4.87
N PRO A 5 -0.40 19.14 6.10
CA PRO A 5 -0.01 17.92 6.83
C PRO A 5 -0.47 16.62 6.16
N THR A 6 -1.50 16.66 5.32
CA THR A 6 -2.00 15.47 4.60
C THR A 6 -1.24 15.15 3.32
N LEU A 7 -0.29 15.97 2.89
CA LEU A 7 0.53 15.66 1.72
C LEU A 7 1.64 14.67 2.07
N LEU A 8 1.88 13.72 1.18
CA LEU A 8 2.96 12.74 1.34
C LEU A 8 4.36 13.39 1.21
N HIS A 9 5.29 12.85 1.97
CA HIS A 9 6.70 13.21 1.92
C HIS A 9 7.56 11.94 1.81
N LYS A 10 8.44 11.88 0.81
CA LYS A 10 9.25 10.67 0.56
C LYS A 10 10.04 10.18 1.79
N ASP A 11 10.55 11.11 2.61
CA ASP A 11 11.31 10.78 3.83
C ASP A 11 10.42 10.30 5.00
N GLN A 12 9.10 10.39 4.89
CA GLN A 12 8.14 9.94 5.89
C GLN A 12 7.26 8.78 5.39
N ALA A 13 7.29 8.49 4.09
CA ALA A 13 6.44 7.52 3.45
C ALA A 13 7.01 6.10 3.48
N LEU A 14 6.10 5.11 3.54
CA LEU A 14 6.34 3.68 3.35
C LEU A 14 5.18 3.11 2.55
N LEU A 15 5.47 2.27 1.58
CA LEU A 15 4.46 1.47 0.87
C LEU A 15 4.24 0.13 1.59
N LEU A 16 2.99 -0.13 2.01
CA LEU A 16 2.56 -1.41 2.55
C LEU A 16 1.66 -2.13 1.55
N ILE A 17 2.09 -3.32 1.12
CA ILE A 17 1.36 -4.19 0.18
C ILE A 17 0.78 -5.37 0.95
N ILE A 18 -0.56 -5.45 1.05
CA ILE A 18 -1.25 -6.44 1.87
C ILE A 18 -1.76 -7.59 1.00
N ASP A 19 -1.23 -8.80 1.24
CA ASP A 19 -1.77 -10.11 0.85
C ASP A 19 -2.08 -10.28 -0.65
N VAL A 20 -1.26 -9.75 -1.54
CA VAL A 20 -1.43 -9.91 -3.00
C VAL A 20 -0.87 -11.25 -3.44
N GLN A 21 -1.59 -12.35 -3.11
CA GLN A 21 -1.12 -13.72 -3.20
C GLN A 21 -1.81 -14.50 -4.32
N GLU A 22 -1.08 -15.49 -4.89
CA GLU A 22 -1.47 -16.26 -6.09
C GLU A 22 -2.90 -16.80 -6.05
N ARG A 23 -3.32 -17.41 -4.93
CA ARG A 23 -4.66 -17.99 -4.82
C ARG A 23 -5.72 -16.95 -4.47
N LEU A 24 -5.34 -15.90 -3.73
CA LEU A 24 -6.29 -14.86 -3.32
C LEU A 24 -6.68 -13.97 -4.51
N VAL A 25 -5.73 -13.56 -5.34
CA VAL A 25 -5.98 -12.68 -6.51
C VAL A 25 -6.98 -13.28 -7.49
N THR A 26 -7.03 -14.62 -7.61
CA THR A 26 -7.95 -15.28 -8.56
C THR A 26 -9.43 -15.04 -8.26
N ALA A 27 -9.76 -14.72 -7.01
CA ALA A 27 -11.13 -14.45 -6.58
C ALA A 27 -11.50 -12.95 -6.63
N MET A 28 -10.55 -12.06 -6.92
CA MET A 28 -10.74 -10.62 -6.81
C MET A 28 -11.35 -10.00 -8.08
N ASN A 29 -12.26 -9.04 -7.89
CA ASN A 29 -12.66 -8.12 -8.95
C ASN A 29 -11.49 -7.17 -9.27
N HIS A 30 -11.34 -6.79 -10.53
CA HIS A 30 -10.34 -5.80 -10.99
C HIS A 30 -8.88 -6.17 -10.69
N ARG A 31 -8.57 -7.44 -10.44
CA ARG A 31 -7.23 -7.91 -10.03
C ARG A 31 -6.11 -7.38 -10.93
N ASP A 32 -6.25 -7.50 -12.25
CA ASP A 32 -5.18 -7.16 -13.21
C ASP A 32 -4.84 -5.66 -13.13
N SER A 33 -5.84 -4.79 -13.05
CA SER A 33 -5.64 -3.33 -12.90
C SER A 33 -5.06 -2.96 -11.53
N VAL A 34 -5.41 -3.70 -10.48
CA VAL A 34 -4.86 -3.48 -9.13
C VAL A 34 -3.41 -3.95 -9.04
N GLU A 35 -3.07 -5.11 -9.61
CA GLU A 35 -1.68 -5.58 -9.69
C GLU A 35 -0.80 -4.59 -10.48
N GLU A 36 -1.28 -4.09 -11.63
CA GLU A 36 -0.59 -3.07 -12.40
C GLU A 36 -0.40 -1.77 -11.60
N ALA A 37 -1.43 -1.32 -10.89
CA ALA A 37 -1.37 -0.13 -10.05
C ALA A 37 -0.35 -0.26 -8.92
N ILE A 38 -0.29 -1.44 -8.26
CA ILE A 38 0.69 -1.72 -7.20
C ILE A 38 2.10 -1.80 -7.77
N THR A 39 2.31 -2.49 -8.90
CA THR A 39 3.61 -2.58 -9.58
C THR A 39 4.13 -1.19 -9.97
N ARG A 40 3.24 -0.33 -10.47
CA ARG A 40 3.56 1.06 -10.79
C ARG A 40 3.99 1.86 -9.54
N LEU A 41 3.29 1.68 -8.42
CA LEU A 41 3.69 2.27 -7.14
C LEU A 41 5.07 1.77 -6.69
N GLN A 42 5.30 0.45 -6.71
CA GLN A 42 6.59 -0.13 -6.32
C GLN A 42 7.75 0.46 -7.14
N THR A 43 7.59 0.53 -8.46
CA THR A 43 8.59 1.15 -9.35
C THR A 43 8.84 2.61 -8.96
N GLY A 44 7.77 3.35 -8.64
CA GLY A 44 7.90 4.72 -8.14
C GLY A 44 8.61 4.82 -6.79
N MET A 45 8.34 3.88 -5.87
CA MET A 45 9.03 3.82 -4.57
C MET A 45 10.53 3.55 -4.74
N GLU A 46 10.91 2.65 -5.65
CA GLU A 46 12.31 2.37 -5.96
C GLU A 46 13.03 3.61 -6.53
N ILE A 47 12.41 4.33 -7.48
CA ILE A 47 12.96 5.58 -8.04
C ILE A 47 13.16 6.65 -6.95
N LEU A 48 12.26 6.71 -5.95
CA LEU A 48 12.22 7.74 -4.91
C LEU A 48 12.90 7.32 -3.60
N ASP A 49 13.48 6.12 -3.55
CA ASP A 49 14.11 5.53 -2.35
C ASP A 49 13.14 5.46 -1.14
N VAL A 50 11.89 5.08 -1.41
CA VAL A 50 10.84 4.87 -0.41
C VAL A 50 10.74 3.38 -0.08
N PRO A 51 10.82 2.98 1.21
CA PRO A 51 10.78 1.56 1.59
C PRO A 51 9.45 0.91 1.29
N VAL A 52 9.51 -0.41 0.98
CA VAL A 52 8.36 -1.26 0.69
C VAL A 52 8.32 -2.42 1.68
N LEU A 53 7.17 -2.62 2.30
CA LEU A 53 6.86 -3.76 3.16
C LEU A 53 5.67 -4.51 2.58
N ALA A 54 5.73 -5.83 2.55
CA ALA A 54 4.62 -6.67 2.12
C ALA A 54 4.17 -7.63 3.22
N THR A 55 2.95 -8.16 3.09
CA THR A 55 2.46 -9.24 3.94
C THR A 55 1.91 -10.40 3.14
N GLU A 56 1.95 -11.59 3.74
CA GLU A 56 1.34 -12.82 3.22
C GLU A 56 0.45 -13.46 4.28
N GLN A 57 -0.84 -13.54 3.99
CA GLN A 57 -1.83 -14.23 4.81
C GLN A 57 -1.71 -15.74 4.62
N TYR A 58 -1.34 -16.48 5.68
CA TYR A 58 -1.30 -17.93 5.66
C TYR A 58 -0.75 -18.52 4.34
N PRO A 59 0.53 -18.27 3.98
CA PRO A 59 1.05 -18.58 2.64
C PRO A 59 0.99 -20.07 2.28
N LYS A 60 0.96 -20.99 3.26
CA LYS A 60 0.71 -22.41 3.02
C LYS A 60 -0.65 -22.66 2.36
N GLY A 61 -1.65 -21.83 2.64
CA GLY A 61 -2.99 -21.90 2.07
C GLY A 61 -3.19 -21.04 0.83
N LEU A 62 -2.71 -19.80 0.85
CA LEU A 62 -2.97 -18.80 -0.21
C LEU A 62 -1.85 -18.68 -1.25
N GLY A 63 -0.73 -19.36 -1.05
CA GLY A 63 0.45 -19.26 -1.89
C GLY A 63 1.29 -18.01 -1.58
N PRO A 64 2.41 -17.81 -2.28
CA PRO A 64 3.25 -16.64 -2.13
C PRO A 64 2.62 -15.41 -2.80
N THR A 65 3.20 -14.24 -2.55
CA THR A 65 2.95 -13.01 -3.32
C THR A 65 3.14 -13.26 -4.81
N VAL A 66 2.28 -12.70 -5.65
CA VAL A 66 2.34 -12.87 -7.13
C VAL A 66 3.67 -12.39 -7.69
N ASP A 67 4.14 -13.04 -8.77
CA ASP A 67 5.44 -12.76 -9.38
C ASP A 67 5.58 -11.31 -9.87
N SER A 68 4.51 -10.72 -10.38
CA SER A 68 4.49 -9.32 -10.84
C SER A 68 4.94 -8.34 -9.75
N ILE A 69 4.58 -8.59 -8.51
CA ILE A 69 4.94 -7.76 -7.34
C ILE A 69 6.28 -8.19 -6.76
N ARG A 70 6.51 -9.50 -6.60
CA ARG A 70 7.73 -10.02 -6.00
C ARG A 70 8.99 -9.69 -6.79
N SER A 71 8.90 -9.65 -8.12
CA SER A 71 10.03 -9.37 -9.02
C SER A 71 10.34 -7.88 -9.19
N THR A 72 9.43 -6.99 -8.80
CA THR A 72 9.57 -5.54 -9.03
C THR A 72 10.56 -4.89 -8.06
N THR A 73 10.68 -5.38 -6.84
CA THR A 73 11.56 -4.78 -5.82
C THR A 73 12.40 -5.86 -5.13
N ALA A 74 13.71 -5.85 -5.39
CA ALA A 74 14.65 -6.84 -4.82
C ALA A 74 14.81 -6.76 -3.28
N ALA A 75 14.46 -5.64 -2.68
CA ALA A 75 14.63 -5.36 -1.24
C ALA A 75 13.32 -5.37 -0.44
N MET A 76 12.26 -5.97 -0.97
CA MET A 76 10.97 -6.01 -0.27
C MET A 76 11.02 -6.97 0.93
N THR A 77 10.81 -6.46 2.14
CA THR A 77 10.59 -7.29 3.33
C THR A 77 9.17 -7.83 3.31
N CYS A 78 9.00 -9.14 3.48
CA CYS A 78 7.70 -9.79 3.55
C CYS A 78 7.45 -10.39 4.93
N VAL A 79 6.29 -10.11 5.52
CA VAL A 79 5.84 -10.60 6.84
C VAL A 79 4.70 -11.59 6.64
N GLU A 80 4.90 -12.84 7.09
CA GLU A 80 3.81 -13.82 7.15
C GLU A 80 2.90 -13.56 8.34
N LYS A 81 1.59 -13.70 8.17
CA LYS A 81 0.60 -13.48 9.22
C LYS A 81 -0.57 -14.46 9.15
N THR A 82 -1.25 -14.61 10.27
CA THR A 82 -2.52 -15.34 10.39
C THR A 82 -3.68 -14.43 10.79
N THR A 83 -3.41 -13.34 11.46
CA THR A 83 -4.38 -12.28 11.76
C THR A 83 -4.80 -11.52 10.51
N PHE A 84 -6.04 -11.02 10.44
CA PHE A 84 -6.46 -10.20 9.29
C PHE A 84 -5.78 -8.85 9.29
N SER A 85 -5.81 -8.13 10.42
CA SER A 85 -4.99 -6.94 10.58
C SER A 85 -3.51 -7.30 10.66
N CYS A 86 -2.66 -6.60 9.91
CA CYS A 86 -1.22 -6.74 10.03
C CYS A 86 -0.72 -6.38 11.44
N CYS A 87 -1.35 -5.41 12.09
CA CYS A 87 -1.00 -4.96 13.45
C CYS A 87 -1.27 -6.00 14.54
N GLY A 88 -2.10 -7.01 14.24
CA GLY A 88 -2.32 -8.16 15.14
C GLY A 88 -1.21 -9.20 15.11
N GLU A 89 -0.25 -9.10 14.19
CA GLU A 89 0.86 -10.03 14.07
C GLU A 89 2.12 -9.50 14.75
N GLY A 90 2.65 -10.25 15.71
CA GLY A 90 3.72 -9.78 16.59
C GLY A 90 5.04 -9.43 15.88
N CYS A 91 5.30 -9.95 14.67
CA CYS A 91 6.48 -9.62 13.88
C CYS A 91 6.30 -8.40 12.97
N PHE A 92 5.08 -7.91 12.75
CA PHE A 92 4.80 -6.80 11.86
C PHE A 92 5.23 -5.44 12.44
N GLU A 93 4.84 -5.16 13.67
CA GLU A 93 5.15 -3.86 14.32
C GLU A 93 6.66 -3.57 14.42
N PRO A 94 7.53 -4.54 14.80
CA PRO A 94 8.97 -4.32 14.76
C PRO A 94 9.50 -3.96 13.37
N GLU A 95 9.04 -4.65 12.31
CA GLU A 95 9.48 -4.37 10.94
C GLU A 95 8.99 -3.00 10.47
N LEU A 96 7.76 -2.62 10.79
CA LEU A 96 7.20 -1.30 10.48
C LEU A 96 7.99 -0.19 11.21
N THR A 97 8.24 -0.34 12.51
CA THR A 97 8.94 0.63 13.34
C THR A 97 10.38 0.84 12.89
N LYS A 98 11.06 -0.24 12.49
CA LYS A 98 12.44 -0.21 11.95
C LYS A 98 12.57 0.71 10.73
N GLN A 99 11.50 0.88 9.94
CA GLN A 99 11.52 1.78 8.79
C GLN A 99 11.51 3.27 9.19
N GLY A 100 11.10 3.61 10.41
CA GLY A 100 11.11 4.98 10.92
C GLY A 100 10.17 5.94 10.18
N ARG A 101 9.14 5.41 9.51
CA ARG A 101 8.20 6.19 8.68
C ARG A 101 6.87 6.39 9.40
N ARG A 102 6.22 7.51 9.12
CA ARG A 102 4.95 7.90 9.77
C ARG A 102 3.77 7.98 8.81
N GLN A 103 4.02 8.00 7.51
CA GLN A 103 3.00 8.04 6.45
C GLN A 103 2.99 6.69 5.75
N ILE A 104 1.89 5.94 5.90
CA ILE A 104 1.78 4.59 5.35
C ILE A 104 0.82 4.62 4.14
N ILE A 105 1.33 4.25 2.98
CA ILE A 105 0.56 4.07 1.76
C ILE A 105 0.11 2.62 1.72
N VAL A 106 -1.17 2.36 1.96
CA VAL A 106 -1.72 1.01 2.09
C VAL A 106 -2.38 0.56 0.79
N THR A 107 -1.96 -0.60 0.28
CA THR A 107 -2.48 -1.23 -0.94
C THR A 107 -2.78 -2.71 -0.71
N GLY A 108 -3.38 -3.38 -1.68
CA GLY A 108 -3.57 -4.83 -1.66
C GLY A 108 -5.01 -5.29 -1.44
N MET A 109 -5.20 -6.45 -0.81
CA MET A 109 -6.49 -7.14 -0.71
C MET A 109 -6.68 -7.95 0.58
N GLU A 110 -7.91 -8.24 0.98
CA GLU A 110 -9.16 -7.64 0.46
C GLU A 110 -9.40 -6.29 1.16
N THR A 111 -9.86 -5.30 0.42
CA THR A 111 -10.13 -3.95 0.95
C THR A 111 -10.98 -3.96 2.21
N HIS A 112 -12.02 -4.82 2.26
CA HIS A 112 -12.97 -4.89 3.38
C HIS A 112 -12.57 -5.86 4.51
N VAL A 113 -11.44 -6.54 4.40
CA VAL A 113 -10.94 -7.48 5.41
C VAL A 113 -9.57 -7.02 5.94
N CYS A 114 -8.49 -7.49 5.34
CA CYS A 114 -7.13 -7.23 5.82
C CYS A 114 -6.76 -5.75 5.71
N VAL A 115 -7.08 -5.11 4.59
CA VAL A 115 -6.79 -3.68 4.37
C VAL A 115 -7.53 -2.81 5.36
N LEU A 116 -8.85 -2.96 5.49
CA LEU A 116 -9.67 -2.17 6.40
C LEU A 116 -9.18 -2.27 7.85
N GLN A 117 -9.00 -3.50 8.36
CA GLN A 117 -8.60 -3.70 9.75
C GLN A 117 -7.21 -3.12 10.01
N THR A 118 -6.26 -3.34 9.09
CA THR A 118 -4.91 -2.77 9.20
C THR A 118 -4.92 -1.24 9.19
N VAL A 119 -5.71 -0.62 8.30
CA VAL A 119 -5.83 0.84 8.22
C VAL A 119 -6.37 1.41 9.52
N LEU A 120 -7.41 0.82 10.10
CA LEU A 120 -7.99 1.29 11.36
C LEU A 120 -7.00 1.18 12.52
N ASP A 121 -6.27 0.08 12.64
CA ASP A 121 -5.29 -0.13 13.71
C ASP A 121 -4.06 0.80 13.53
N LEU A 122 -3.61 1.06 12.30
CA LEU A 122 -2.55 2.02 12.01
C LEU A 122 -2.95 3.45 12.40
N LEU A 123 -4.20 3.85 12.10
CA LEU A 123 -4.73 5.16 12.49
C LEU A 123 -4.78 5.29 14.02
N GLU A 124 -5.26 4.28 14.74
CA GLU A 124 -5.27 4.25 16.22
C GLU A 124 -3.86 4.33 16.80
N SER A 125 -2.88 3.73 16.13
CA SER A 125 -1.45 3.79 16.49
C SER A 125 -0.78 5.13 16.13
N GLY A 126 -1.52 6.10 15.59
CA GLY A 126 -1.07 7.46 15.27
C GLY A 126 -0.27 7.58 13.97
N TYR A 127 -0.36 6.60 13.08
CA TYR A 127 0.16 6.74 11.71
C TYR A 127 -0.79 7.57 10.85
N GLN A 128 -0.24 8.29 9.88
CA GLN A 128 -1.03 8.89 8.80
C GLN A 128 -1.16 7.86 7.68
N VAL A 129 -2.39 7.50 7.33
CA VAL A 129 -2.66 6.43 6.37
C VAL A 129 -3.26 6.98 5.08
N HIS A 130 -2.61 6.65 3.96
CA HIS A 130 -3.07 6.97 2.62
C HIS A 130 -3.49 5.70 1.90
N VAL A 131 -4.67 5.69 1.28
CA VAL A 131 -5.21 4.53 0.58
C VAL A 131 -5.46 4.89 -0.88
N PRO A 132 -4.56 4.51 -1.81
CA PRO A 132 -4.81 4.64 -3.23
C PRO A 132 -5.93 3.69 -3.66
N ILE A 133 -7.12 4.23 -3.92
CA ILE A 133 -8.34 3.45 -4.19
C ILE A 133 -8.24 2.55 -5.43
N THR A 134 -7.35 2.88 -6.35
CA THR A 134 -7.06 2.08 -7.57
C THR A 134 -6.10 0.94 -7.32
N ALA A 135 -5.43 0.90 -6.16
CA ALA A 135 -4.48 -0.14 -5.77
C ALA A 135 -5.03 -1.06 -4.66
N THR A 136 -6.36 -1.11 -4.50
CA THR A 136 -7.06 -2.03 -3.58
C THR A 136 -8.28 -2.65 -4.24
N CYS A 137 -8.56 -3.92 -3.94
CA CYS A 137 -9.73 -4.63 -4.44
C CYS A 137 -10.35 -5.60 -3.43
N SER A 138 -11.52 -6.10 -3.77
CA SER A 138 -12.26 -7.13 -3.05
C SER A 138 -13.02 -8.02 -4.03
N ARG A 139 -13.51 -9.16 -3.55
CA ARG A 139 -14.41 -10.05 -4.31
C ARG A 139 -15.76 -9.41 -4.63
N SER A 140 -16.10 -8.32 -3.95
CA SER A 140 -17.36 -7.59 -4.09
C SER A 140 -17.06 -6.08 -4.04
N ASP A 141 -17.49 -5.36 -5.07
CA ASP A 141 -17.32 -3.91 -5.15
C ASP A 141 -18.13 -3.18 -4.07
N VAL A 142 -19.31 -3.69 -3.71
CA VAL A 142 -20.11 -3.15 -2.60
C VAL A 142 -19.35 -3.22 -1.28
N ASN A 143 -18.67 -4.33 -1.00
CA ASN A 143 -17.85 -4.48 0.21
C ASN A 143 -16.62 -3.57 0.17
N ARG A 144 -15.98 -3.45 -0.99
CA ARG A 144 -14.85 -2.52 -1.21
C ARG A 144 -15.26 -1.08 -0.93
N ASP A 145 -16.34 -0.62 -1.53
CA ASP A 145 -16.79 0.77 -1.43
C ASP A 145 -17.24 1.11 -0.01
N ASN A 146 -17.91 0.19 0.67
CA ASN A 146 -18.24 0.32 2.09
C ASN A 146 -16.96 0.46 2.96
N ALA A 147 -15.95 -0.37 2.71
CA ALA A 147 -14.70 -0.32 3.44
C ALA A 147 -13.93 1.00 3.21
N LEU A 148 -13.86 1.48 1.97
CA LEU A 148 -13.26 2.77 1.64
C LEU A 148 -13.96 3.92 2.39
N SER A 149 -15.29 3.93 2.41
CA SER A 149 -16.08 4.92 3.15
C SER A 149 -15.77 4.88 4.66
N ARG A 150 -15.69 3.69 5.26
CA ARG A 150 -15.35 3.52 6.68
C ARG A 150 -13.93 4.00 7.00
N MET A 151 -12.96 3.68 6.17
CA MET A 151 -11.58 4.12 6.33
C MET A 151 -11.48 5.65 6.25
N GLN A 152 -12.17 6.26 5.29
CA GLN A 152 -12.23 7.72 5.17
C GLN A 152 -12.85 8.38 6.40
N GLN A 153 -13.96 7.85 6.91
CA GLN A 153 -14.60 8.37 8.13
C GLN A 153 -13.72 8.24 9.37
N ALA A 154 -12.86 7.22 9.42
CA ALA A 154 -11.90 7.02 10.50
C ALA A 154 -10.66 7.93 10.39
N GLY A 155 -10.49 8.66 9.29
CA GLY A 155 -9.39 9.61 9.10
C GLY A 155 -8.32 9.16 8.08
N ALA A 156 -8.51 8.05 7.39
CA ALA A 156 -7.64 7.69 6.27
C ALA A 156 -7.83 8.64 5.08
N ILE A 157 -6.74 8.93 4.40
CA ILE A 157 -6.73 9.80 3.22
C ILE A 157 -6.89 8.91 1.98
N LEU A 158 -8.07 8.97 1.35
CA LEU A 158 -8.27 8.29 0.07
C LEU A 158 -7.61 9.11 -1.04
N THR A 159 -6.87 8.42 -1.89
CA THR A 159 -6.09 9.01 -2.97
C THR A 159 -6.07 8.08 -4.19
N ASN A 160 -5.19 8.32 -5.15
CA ASN A 160 -4.90 7.44 -6.28
C ASN A 160 -3.39 7.32 -6.51
N VAL A 161 -2.98 6.36 -7.33
CA VAL A 161 -1.55 6.07 -7.60
C VAL A 161 -0.82 7.28 -8.14
N GLU A 162 -1.41 7.98 -9.10
CA GLU A 162 -0.79 9.15 -9.74
C GLU A 162 -0.57 10.29 -8.73
N SER A 163 -1.58 10.61 -7.92
CA SER A 163 -1.44 11.62 -6.86
C SER A 163 -0.34 11.27 -5.87
N VAL A 164 -0.26 10.01 -5.42
CA VAL A 164 0.81 9.53 -4.54
C VAL A 164 2.18 9.81 -5.13
N LEU A 165 2.39 9.42 -6.39
CA LEU A 165 3.68 9.57 -7.06
C LEU A 165 4.07 11.05 -7.22
N PHE A 166 3.13 11.92 -7.60
CA PHE A 166 3.39 13.35 -7.73
C PHE A 166 3.53 14.07 -6.38
N GLU A 167 2.82 13.63 -5.35
CA GLU A 167 3.04 14.14 -4.00
C GLU A 167 4.44 13.80 -3.47
N LEU A 168 4.95 12.61 -3.75
CA LEU A 168 6.27 12.17 -3.31
C LEU A 168 7.41 12.86 -4.07
N VAL A 169 7.31 13.00 -5.41
CA VAL A 169 8.33 13.69 -6.21
C VAL A 169 8.31 15.19 -6.02
N ARG A 170 7.15 15.77 -5.71
CA ARG A 170 6.90 17.13 -5.29
C ARG A 170 7.21 18.25 -6.29
N ASP A 171 8.26 18.16 -7.08
CA ASP A 171 8.77 19.22 -7.95
C ASP A 171 9.07 18.69 -9.35
N ALA A 172 8.58 19.37 -10.38
CA ALA A 172 8.87 19.03 -11.78
C ALA A 172 10.35 19.26 -12.16
N GLY A 173 11.09 20.00 -11.36
CA GLY A 173 12.54 20.19 -11.49
C GLY A 173 13.36 19.10 -10.76
N ALA A 174 12.71 18.20 -10.00
CA ALA A 174 13.41 17.10 -9.33
C ALA A 174 14.06 16.14 -10.33
N PRO A 175 15.25 15.59 -10.06
CA PRO A 175 15.93 14.66 -10.96
C PRO A 175 15.10 13.40 -11.28
N GLU A 176 14.28 12.95 -10.34
CA GLU A 176 13.40 11.77 -10.46
C GLU A 176 12.13 12.04 -11.29
N PHE A 177 11.72 13.32 -11.46
CA PHE A 177 10.45 13.69 -12.09
C PHE A 177 10.20 13.03 -13.44
N LYS A 178 11.23 13.01 -14.32
CA LYS A 178 11.12 12.46 -15.67
C LYS A 178 10.82 10.95 -15.65
N ALA A 179 11.38 10.23 -14.70
CA ALA A 179 11.16 8.80 -14.52
C ALA A 179 9.75 8.55 -13.94
N ILE A 180 9.33 9.32 -12.92
CA ILE A 180 7.99 9.22 -12.33
C ILE A 180 6.90 9.57 -13.34
N SER A 181 7.06 10.65 -14.12
CA SER A 181 6.09 11.06 -15.13
C SER A 181 5.82 9.97 -16.18
N LYS A 182 6.83 9.18 -16.56
CA LYS A 182 6.68 8.07 -17.50
C LYS A 182 5.88 6.89 -16.97
N LEU A 183 5.72 6.77 -15.64
CA LEU A 183 4.92 5.70 -15.03
C LEU A 183 3.42 5.97 -15.12
N VAL A 184 3.00 7.20 -15.35
CA VAL A 184 1.59 7.64 -15.26
C VAL A 184 1.00 8.12 -16.60
N VAL A 185 1.82 8.16 -17.64
CA VAL A 185 1.42 8.54 -19.02
C VAL A 185 1.16 7.32 -19.87
#